data_9d700ec374637ca3bb74198fa4a8f372
#
_entry.id   9d700ec374637ca3bb74198fa4a8f372
#
_cell.length_a   1.000
_cell.length_b   1.000
_cell.length_c   1.000
_cell.angle_alpha   90.00
_cell.angle_beta   90.00
_cell.angle_gamma   90.00
#
_symmetry.space_group_name_H-M   'P 1'
#
loop_
_entity.id
_entity.type
_entity.pdbx_description
1 polymer ?
#
loop_
_entity_poly.entity_id
_entity_poly.type
_entity_poly.pdbx_seq_one_letter_code
_entity_poly.pdbx_strand_id
1 'polypeptide(L)'
;MKPLVLGNISYGMYAIGVKDQRGPNACIVNTVMQVTKTSPSSPPLVALSMNGENYSCQCIEENGVFTISVLSEDTPATVIGALGFTSGRHGGKLENIRHKVLMEGVPVIKENTCCWFLCQVKAKLPAGGQVLFIAEIIAGSDITGGREVAGKFEPYKPMTYQYYVEKLRGVSPMKAPTYLPQQSGERITGERFVCSVCGYEYKDPNFGFEELPADWTCPICKMPKKAFVRKK
;
A
#
# COMPACT_ATOMS: atom_id res chain seq x y z
N MET A 1 11.87 23.87 5.58
CA MET A 1 12.48 22.52 5.73
C MET A 1 12.47 21.83 4.38
N LYS A 2 13.55 21.16 3.98
CA LYS A 2 13.60 20.40 2.71
C LYS A 2 12.73 19.12 2.86
N PRO A 3 11.83 18.80 1.92
CA PRO A 3 10.96 17.61 2.01
C PRO A 3 11.72 16.31 2.21
N LEU A 4 12.94 16.22 1.68
CA LEU A 4 13.82 15.04 1.79
C LEU A 4 14.15 14.66 3.25
N VAL A 5 14.13 15.62 4.19
CA VAL A 5 14.40 15.36 5.62
C VAL A 5 13.30 14.52 6.25
N LEU A 6 12.05 14.65 5.81
CA LEU A 6 10.93 13.83 6.29
C LEU A 6 11.05 12.37 5.86
N GLY A 7 11.83 12.06 4.83
CA GLY A 7 12.16 10.70 4.42
C GLY A 7 12.92 9.86 5.48
N ASN A 8 13.44 10.51 6.52
CA ASN A 8 14.07 9.82 7.66
C ASN A 8 13.04 9.24 8.66
N ILE A 9 11.75 9.56 8.52
CA ILE A 9 10.71 8.94 9.35
C ILE A 9 10.50 7.52 8.83
N SER A 10 10.58 6.54 9.75
CA SER A 10 10.37 5.14 9.42
C SER A 10 8.88 4.82 9.28
N TYR A 11 8.52 4.12 8.21
CA TYR A 11 7.16 3.67 7.93
C TYR A 11 7.15 2.18 7.57
N GLY A 12 6.08 1.48 7.95
CA GLY A 12 5.75 0.17 7.39
C GLY A 12 4.98 0.29 6.07
N MET A 13 4.56 -0.85 5.52
CA MET A 13 3.66 -0.93 4.36
C MET A 13 2.46 -1.81 4.73
N TYR A 14 1.26 -1.29 4.49
CA TYR A 14 0.02 -1.90 4.93
C TYR A 14 -1.04 -1.87 3.85
N ALA A 15 -1.85 -2.94 3.75
CA ALA A 15 -3.09 -2.91 3.02
C ALA A 15 -4.25 -2.66 3.99
N ILE A 16 -5.05 -1.63 3.72
CA ILE A 16 -6.24 -1.29 4.48
C ILE A 16 -7.44 -1.83 3.74
N GLY A 17 -8.12 -2.81 4.36
CA GLY A 17 -9.37 -3.37 3.84
C GLY A 17 -10.56 -2.56 4.32
N VAL A 18 -11.44 -2.24 3.39
CA VAL A 18 -12.68 -1.49 3.62
C VAL A 18 -13.82 -2.15 2.86
N LYS A 19 -15.06 -1.73 3.09
CA LYS A 19 -16.19 -2.11 2.25
C LYS A 19 -16.91 -0.89 1.70
N ASP A 20 -17.53 -1.05 0.58
CA ASP A 20 -18.53 -0.13 0.01
C ASP A 20 -19.82 -0.90 -0.34
N GLN A 21 -20.76 -0.23 -1.01
CA GLN A 21 -22.03 -0.83 -1.42
C GLN A 21 -21.86 -1.97 -2.45
N ARG A 22 -20.72 -2.03 -3.15
CA ARG A 22 -20.39 -3.08 -4.13
C ARG A 22 -19.66 -4.26 -3.51
N GLY A 23 -19.23 -4.14 -2.25
CA GLY A 23 -18.53 -5.20 -1.52
C GLY A 23 -17.14 -4.81 -1.00
N PRO A 24 -16.23 -5.81 -0.85
CA PRO A 24 -14.92 -5.59 -0.28
C PRO A 24 -14.02 -4.78 -1.22
N ASN A 25 -13.19 -3.91 -0.63
CA ASN A 25 -12.23 -3.07 -1.31
C ASN A 25 -10.98 -2.88 -0.44
N ALA A 26 -9.87 -2.43 -1.02
CA ALA A 26 -8.67 -2.16 -0.24
C ALA A 26 -7.78 -1.07 -0.88
N CYS A 27 -6.87 -0.50 -0.08
CA CYS A 27 -5.83 0.40 -0.57
C CYS A 27 -4.52 0.17 0.19
N ILE A 28 -3.41 0.75 -0.30
CA ILE A 28 -2.11 0.74 0.38
C ILE A 28 -1.91 2.05 1.12
N VAL A 29 -1.38 1.93 2.34
CA VAL A 29 -0.90 3.05 3.15
C VAL A 29 0.45 2.70 3.79
N ASN A 30 1.16 3.71 4.28
CA ASN A 30 2.39 3.54 5.07
C ASN A 30 2.31 4.23 6.44
N THR A 31 1.19 4.80 6.80
CA THR A 31 0.97 5.66 7.97
C THR A 31 0.10 4.99 9.03
N VAL A 32 0.56 3.86 9.54
CA VAL A 32 -0.05 3.14 10.67
C VAL A 32 0.94 3.09 11.82
N MET A 33 0.47 3.35 13.04
CA MET A 33 1.28 3.18 14.24
C MET A 33 0.44 2.65 15.42
N GLN A 34 1.07 1.89 16.29
CA GLN A 34 0.48 1.50 17.58
C GLN A 34 0.47 2.70 18.51
N VAL A 35 -0.66 2.95 19.18
CA VAL A 35 -0.84 4.08 20.13
C VAL A 35 -0.74 3.60 21.56
N THR A 36 -1.38 2.48 21.89
CA THR A 36 -1.39 1.95 23.26
C THR A 36 -0.82 0.53 23.31
N LYS A 37 -0.28 0.15 24.47
CA LYS A 37 0.12 -1.24 24.72
C LYS A 37 -1.08 -2.17 24.83
N THR A 38 -0.87 -3.44 24.54
CA THR A 38 -1.84 -4.50 24.85
C THR A 38 -2.00 -4.66 26.37
N SER A 39 -3.24 -4.76 26.82
CA SER A 39 -3.59 -4.99 28.21
C SER A 39 -4.77 -5.98 28.30
N PRO A 40 -4.84 -6.84 29.31
CA PRO A 40 -6.00 -7.72 29.50
C PRO A 40 -7.33 -6.97 29.69
N SER A 41 -7.25 -5.72 30.18
CA SER A 41 -8.42 -4.89 30.46
C SER A 41 -8.77 -3.89 29.35
N SER A 42 -7.91 -3.74 28.34
CA SER A 42 -8.13 -2.75 27.26
C SER A 42 -7.47 -3.20 25.96
N PRO A 43 -8.23 -3.37 24.89
CA PRO A 43 -7.68 -3.64 23.57
C PRO A 43 -6.71 -2.54 23.13
N PRO A 44 -5.67 -2.88 22.34
CA PRO A 44 -4.72 -1.89 21.87
C PRO A 44 -5.35 -0.93 20.87
N LEU A 45 -4.93 0.33 20.93
CA LEU A 45 -5.29 1.35 19.94
C LEU A 45 -4.18 1.49 18.89
N VAL A 46 -4.62 1.74 17.66
CA VAL A 46 -3.77 2.11 16.54
C VAL A 46 -4.21 3.44 15.95
N ALA A 47 -3.26 4.15 15.37
CA ALA A 47 -3.52 5.34 14.56
C ALA A 47 -3.28 5.02 13.08
N LEU A 48 -4.20 5.49 12.23
CA LEU A 48 -4.12 5.41 10.78
C LEU A 48 -4.33 6.80 10.21
N SER A 49 -3.36 7.32 9.44
CA SER A 49 -3.52 8.57 8.71
C SER A 49 -3.77 8.29 7.23
N MET A 50 -4.80 8.89 6.66
CA MET A 50 -5.16 8.75 5.25
C MET A 50 -5.50 10.11 4.62
N ASN A 51 -5.21 10.25 3.32
CA ASN A 51 -5.70 11.41 2.57
C ASN A 51 -7.24 11.40 2.56
N GLY A 52 -7.87 12.51 2.94
CA GLY A 52 -9.33 12.63 3.04
C GLY A 52 -10.07 12.46 1.70
N GLU A 53 -9.40 12.70 0.56
CA GLU A 53 -9.96 12.46 -0.77
C GLU A 53 -9.86 10.99 -1.21
N ASN A 54 -9.14 10.15 -0.46
CA ASN A 54 -9.01 8.74 -0.76
C ASN A 54 -10.37 8.04 -0.58
N TYR A 55 -10.78 7.28 -1.58
CA TYR A 55 -12.05 6.55 -1.54
C TYR A 55 -12.16 5.62 -0.30
N SER A 56 -11.07 4.95 0.05
CA SER A 56 -11.05 4.09 1.25
C SER A 56 -11.20 4.90 2.54
N CYS A 57 -10.75 6.16 2.58
CA CYS A 57 -11.00 7.05 3.72
C CYS A 57 -12.49 7.30 3.91
N GLN A 58 -13.21 7.60 2.82
CA GLN A 58 -14.67 7.79 2.84
C GLN A 58 -15.39 6.52 3.31
N CYS A 59 -14.97 5.33 2.82
CA CYS A 59 -15.53 4.06 3.27
C CYS A 59 -15.34 3.83 4.78
N ILE A 60 -14.18 4.21 5.35
CA ILE A 60 -13.95 4.11 6.81
C ILE A 60 -14.84 5.09 7.56
N GLU A 61 -14.99 6.31 7.06
CA GLU A 61 -15.87 7.30 7.70
C GLU A 61 -17.34 6.87 7.74
N GLU A 62 -17.80 6.20 6.67
CA GLU A 62 -19.17 5.69 6.56
C GLU A 62 -19.42 4.45 7.43
N ASN A 63 -18.46 3.53 7.48
CA ASN A 63 -18.67 2.21 8.12
C ASN A 63 -18.07 2.10 9.53
N GLY A 64 -17.11 2.94 9.88
CA GLY A 64 -16.45 2.90 11.18
C GLY A 64 -15.55 1.68 11.43
N VAL A 65 -15.37 0.82 10.41
CA VAL A 65 -14.61 -0.45 10.51
C VAL A 65 -13.67 -0.58 9.33
N PHE A 66 -12.47 -1.09 9.59
CA PHE A 66 -11.48 -1.41 8.57
C PHE A 66 -10.54 -2.52 9.04
N THR A 67 -9.80 -3.10 8.11
CA THR A 67 -8.70 -4.02 8.45
C THR A 67 -7.35 -3.43 8.11
N ILE A 68 -6.33 -3.87 8.83
CA ILE A 68 -4.91 -3.63 8.54
C ILE A 68 -4.29 -4.98 8.22
N SER A 69 -3.74 -5.17 7.02
CA SER A 69 -2.89 -6.31 6.69
C SER A 69 -1.46 -5.83 6.57
N VAL A 70 -0.57 -6.33 7.41
CA VAL A 70 0.85 -5.98 7.42
C VAL A 70 1.53 -6.68 6.26
N LEU A 71 1.99 -5.93 5.25
CA LEU A 71 2.67 -6.49 4.10
C LEU A 71 4.06 -6.99 4.47
N SER A 72 4.52 -8.04 3.79
CA SER A 72 5.87 -8.58 3.95
C SER A 72 6.78 -8.22 2.77
N GLU A 73 8.08 -8.38 2.97
CA GLU A 73 9.06 -8.27 1.88
C GLU A 73 8.77 -9.24 0.71
N ASP A 74 8.03 -10.33 0.98
CA ASP A 74 7.59 -11.33 -0.01
C ASP A 74 6.22 -11.00 -0.65
N THR A 75 5.56 -9.90 -0.25
CA THR A 75 4.31 -9.48 -0.89
C THR A 75 4.58 -9.06 -2.33
N PRO A 76 3.89 -9.66 -3.33
CA PRO A 76 4.12 -9.34 -4.73
C PRO A 76 3.89 -7.86 -5.04
N ALA A 77 4.74 -7.26 -5.87
CA ALA A 77 4.59 -5.88 -6.32
C ALA A 77 3.25 -5.63 -7.04
N THR A 78 2.65 -6.67 -7.63
CA THR A 78 1.32 -6.62 -8.25
C THR A 78 0.22 -6.28 -7.25
N VAL A 79 0.33 -6.76 -6.00
CA VAL A 79 -0.61 -6.41 -4.91
C VAL A 79 -0.50 -4.92 -4.59
N ILE A 80 0.74 -4.42 -4.45
CA ILE A 80 0.98 -2.99 -4.18
C ILE A 80 0.48 -2.14 -5.36
N GLY A 81 0.75 -2.57 -6.59
CA GLY A 81 0.28 -1.90 -7.81
C GLY A 81 -1.24 -1.80 -7.88
N ALA A 82 -1.93 -2.91 -7.72
CA ALA A 82 -3.40 -2.96 -7.79
C ALA A 82 -4.07 -2.16 -6.67
N LEU A 83 -3.59 -2.28 -5.44
CA LEU A 83 -4.21 -1.63 -4.28
C LEU A 83 -3.79 -0.17 -4.09
N GLY A 84 -2.55 0.19 -4.47
CA GLY A 84 -1.96 1.50 -4.18
C GLY A 84 -2.18 2.56 -5.27
N PHE A 85 -2.31 2.15 -6.54
CA PHE A 85 -2.30 3.08 -7.68
C PHE A 85 -3.62 3.12 -8.47
N THR A 86 -4.58 2.29 -8.12
CA THR A 86 -5.92 2.29 -8.73
C THR A 86 -6.94 2.78 -7.71
N SER A 87 -7.89 3.62 -8.15
CA SER A 87 -8.97 4.07 -7.28
C SER A 87 -9.95 2.93 -6.96
N GLY A 88 -10.32 2.78 -5.70
CA GLY A 88 -11.39 1.86 -5.29
C GLY A 88 -12.76 2.17 -5.89
N ARG A 89 -12.97 3.40 -6.40
CA ARG A 89 -14.21 3.79 -7.09
C ARG A 89 -14.52 2.96 -8.34
N HIS A 90 -13.51 2.37 -8.96
CA HIS A 90 -13.67 1.58 -10.19
C HIS A 90 -13.97 0.09 -9.92
N GLY A 91 -13.88 -0.38 -8.67
CA GLY A 91 -14.06 -1.80 -8.32
C GLY A 91 -12.90 -2.69 -8.78
N GLY A 92 -13.05 -4.01 -8.66
CA GLY A 92 -12.16 -5.02 -9.26
C GLY A 92 -10.76 -5.16 -8.68
N LYS A 93 -10.36 -4.37 -7.69
CA LYS A 93 -8.98 -4.34 -7.16
C LYS A 93 -8.53 -5.65 -6.51
N LEU A 94 -9.46 -6.44 -6.00
CA LEU A 94 -9.21 -7.68 -5.26
C LEU A 94 -9.34 -8.95 -6.10
N GLU A 95 -9.76 -8.86 -7.36
CA GLU A 95 -10.07 -10.03 -8.22
C GLU A 95 -8.91 -11.04 -8.31
N ASN A 96 -7.67 -10.54 -8.40
CA ASN A 96 -6.47 -11.38 -8.53
C ASN A 96 -5.58 -11.35 -7.29
N ILE A 97 -6.14 -11.01 -6.12
CA ILE A 97 -5.42 -10.93 -4.86
C ILE A 97 -6.06 -11.89 -3.87
N ARG A 98 -5.28 -12.82 -3.34
CA ARG A 98 -5.74 -13.74 -2.32
C ARG A 98 -6.11 -12.97 -1.05
N HIS A 99 -7.39 -12.99 -0.70
CA HIS A 99 -7.95 -12.30 0.46
C HIS A 99 -9.03 -13.14 1.14
N LYS A 100 -9.43 -12.73 2.33
CA LYS A 100 -10.58 -13.29 3.06
C LYS A 100 -11.46 -12.12 3.51
N VAL A 101 -12.74 -12.21 3.23
CA VAL A 101 -13.73 -11.23 3.73
C VAL A 101 -14.17 -11.67 5.13
N LEU A 102 -14.10 -10.76 6.09
CA LEU A 102 -14.55 -10.98 7.47
C LEU A 102 -16.08 -10.77 7.58
N MET A 103 -16.64 -11.11 8.73
CA MET A 103 -18.10 -10.98 8.97
C MET A 103 -18.61 -9.53 8.81
N GLU A 104 -17.77 -8.55 9.11
CA GLU A 104 -18.05 -7.12 8.94
C GLU A 104 -18.07 -6.68 7.47
N GLY A 105 -17.76 -7.58 6.54
CA GLY A 105 -17.72 -7.33 5.10
C GLY A 105 -16.42 -6.68 4.62
N VAL A 106 -15.43 -6.47 5.49
CA VAL A 106 -14.11 -5.91 5.16
C VAL A 106 -13.11 -7.02 4.85
N PRO A 107 -12.23 -6.87 3.84
CA PRO A 107 -11.26 -7.89 3.47
C PRO A 107 -9.98 -7.80 4.28
N VAL A 108 -9.34 -8.94 4.54
CA VAL A 108 -7.93 -9.05 4.91
C VAL A 108 -7.15 -9.64 3.76
N ILE A 109 -6.01 -9.05 3.42
CA ILE A 109 -5.13 -9.56 2.38
C ILE A 109 -4.34 -10.73 2.94
N LYS A 110 -4.32 -11.85 2.20
CA LYS A 110 -3.64 -13.10 2.56
C LYS A 110 -2.41 -13.37 1.68
N GLU A 111 -2.16 -12.51 0.68
CA GLU A 111 -1.06 -12.69 -0.26
C GLU A 111 0.27 -12.30 0.39
N ASN A 112 0.97 -13.31 0.95
CA ASN A 112 2.27 -13.17 1.61
C ASN A 112 2.31 -11.99 2.62
N THR A 113 1.31 -11.89 3.49
CA THR A 113 1.24 -10.88 4.56
C THR A 113 1.68 -11.45 5.90
N CYS A 114 2.29 -10.63 6.74
CA CYS A 114 2.75 -11.04 8.08
C CYS A 114 1.58 -11.36 9.00
N CYS A 115 0.65 -10.44 9.14
CA CYS A 115 -0.52 -10.56 10.02
C CYS A 115 -1.60 -9.57 9.57
N TRP A 116 -2.77 -9.66 10.22
CA TRP A 116 -3.87 -8.72 10.00
C TRP A 116 -4.54 -8.37 11.32
N PHE A 117 -5.19 -7.22 11.34
CA PHE A 117 -6.01 -6.72 12.44
C PHE A 117 -7.34 -6.20 11.92
N LEU A 118 -8.41 -6.44 12.65
CA LEU A 118 -9.72 -5.82 12.47
C LEU A 118 -9.83 -4.65 13.46
N CYS A 119 -10.18 -3.49 12.96
CA CYS A 119 -10.15 -2.23 13.70
C CYS A 119 -11.51 -1.54 13.68
N GLN A 120 -11.95 -1.09 14.87
CA GLN A 120 -13.14 -0.28 15.07
C GLN A 120 -12.73 1.16 15.39
N VAL A 121 -13.16 2.12 14.56
CA VAL A 121 -12.87 3.54 14.77
C VAL A 121 -13.49 4.03 16.08
N LYS A 122 -12.70 4.73 16.89
CA LYS A 122 -13.13 5.39 18.15
C LYS A 122 -13.13 6.91 18.02
N ALA A 123 -12.20 7.46 17.25
CA ALA A 123 -12.13 8.90 17.01
C ALA A 123 -11.52 9.19 15.63
N LYS A 124 -11.84 10.35 15.09
CA LYS A 124 -11.20 10.89 13.89
C LYS A 124 -10.84 12.36 14.10
N LEU A 125 -9.71 12.77 13.51
CA LEU A 125 -9.21 14.14 13.55
C LEU A 125 -8.77 14.56 12.13
N PRO A 126 -9.38 15.59 11.55
CA PRO A 126 -8.88 16.21 10.33
C PRO A 126 -7.51 16.88 10.58
N ALA A 127 -6.54 16.65 9.70
CA ALA A 127 -5.19 17.16 9.82
C ALA A 127 -4.57 17.50 8.45
N GLY A 128 -4.68 18.75 8.01
CA GLY A 128 -4.00 19.23 6.80
C GLY A 128 -4.31 18.43 5.51
N GLY A 129 -5.58 18.11 5.27
CA GLY A 129 -6.01 17.31 4.11
C GLY A 129 -5.91 15.79 4.35
N GLN A 130 -5.35 15.36 5.47
CA GLN A 130 -5.40 14.01 5.97
C GLN A 130 -6.52 13.86 6.99
N VAL A 131 -6.96 12.61 7.22
CA VAL A 131 -7.79 12.22 8.35
C VAL A 131 -7.01 11.22 9.18
N LEU A 132 -6.82 11.54 10.46
CA LEU A 132 -6.23 10.65 11.44
C LEU A 132 -7.35 9.89 12.14
N PHE A 133 -7.40 8.57 11.96
CA PHE A 133 -8.30 7.68 12.69
C PHE A 133 -7.57 7.08 13.89
N ILE A 134 -8.20 7.12 15.05
CA ILE A 134 -7.81 6.32 16.22
C ILE A 134 -8.80 5.17 16.30
N ALA A 135 -8.28 3.94 16.25
CA ALA A 135 -9.11 2.74 16.20
C ALA A 135 -8.62 1.69 17.19
N GLU A 136 -9.57 0.94 17.74
CA GLU A 136 -9.36 -0.20 18.61
C GLU A 136 -9.19 -1.46 17.78
N ILE A 137 -8.18 -2.28 18.09
CA ILE A 137 -8.02 -3.60 17.50
C ILE A 137 -8.98 -4.55 18.22
N ILE A 138 -10.01 -5.02 17.52
CA ILE A 138 -11.05 -5.90 18.07
C ILE A 138 -10.86 -7.38 17.70
N ALA A 139 -10.05 -7.67 16.67
CA ALA A 139 -9.63 -9.03 16.30
C ALA A 139 -8.33 -8.96 15.48
N GLY A 140 -7.65 -10.08 15.34
CA GLY A 140 -6.42 -10.19 14.56
C GLY A 140 -6.00 -11.62 14.28
N SER A 141 -4.86 -11.80 13.61
CA SER A 141 -4.23 -13.11 13.48
C SER A 141 -3.49 -13.49 14.76
N ASP A 142 -3.61 -14.76 15.14
CA ASP A 142 -2.95 -15.30 16.35
C ASP A 142 -1.46 -15.54 16.14
N ILE A 143 -1.05 -15.72 14.88
CA ILE A 143 0.33 -16.01 14.49
C ILE A 143 0.79 -15.14 13.32
N THR A 144 2.09 -14.93 13.24
CA THR A 144 2.73 -14.32 12.06
C THR A 144 2.69 -15.29 10.88
N GLY A 145 2.30 -14.79 9.71
CA GLY A 145 2.39 -15.53 8.44
C GLY A 145 3.85 -15.84 8.08
N GLY A 146 4.07 -16.88 7.30
CA GLY A 146 5.41 -17.31 6.89
C GLY A 146 5.34 -18.32 5.76
N ARG A 147 6.49 -18.88 5.44
CA ARG A 147 6.66 -19.92 4.42
C ARG A 147 7.50 -21.09 4.97
N GLU A 148 7.37 -22.23 4.36
CA GLU A 148 8.27 -23.35 4.61
C GLU A 148 9.49 -23.27 3.66
N VAL A 149 10.69 -23.30 4.25
CA VAL A 149 11.96 -23.35 3.52
C VAL A 149 12.78 -24.52 4.06
N ALA A 150 13.07 -25.50 3.21
CA ALA A 150 13.81 -26.71 3.57
C ALA A 150 13.25 -27.42 4.83
N GLY A 151 11.92 -27.50 4.97
CA GLY A 151 11.23 -28.13 6.09
C GLY A 151 11.23 -27.33 7.40
N LYS A 152 11.61 -26.04 7.35
CA LYS A 152 11.55 -25.13 8.49
C LYS A 152 10.59 -23.98 8.20
N PHE A 153 9.78 -23.63 9.19
CA PHE A 153 8.93 -22.44 9.10
C PHE A 153 9.78 -21.16 9.26
N GLU A 154 9.73 -20.30 8.26
CA GLU A 154 10.32 -18.97 8.29
C GLU A 154 9.21 -17.93 8.32
N PRO A 155 9.12 -17.10 9.39
CA PRO A 155 8.14 -16.02 9.44
C PRO A 155 8.46 -14.95 8.40
N TYR A 156 7.42 -14.38 7.81
CA TYR A 156 7.58 -13.24 6.90
C TYR A 156 8.14 -12.01 7.63
N LYS A 157 9.05 -11.30 6.97
CA LYS A 157 9.56 -10.01 7.45
C LYS A 157 8.62 -8.89 7.04
N PRO A 158 8.20 -8.00 7.96
CA PRO A 158 7.39 -6.84 7.62
C PRO A 158 8.11 -5.94 6.59
N MET A 159 7.39 -5.56 5.55
CA MET A 159 7.92 -4.62 4.54
C MET A 159 7.96 -3.21 5.13
N THR A 160 9.13 -2.58 5.10
CA THR A 160 9.26 -1.16 5.39
C THR A 160 9.09 -0.33 4.12
N TYR A 161 8.70 0.93 4.26
CA TYR A 161 8.66 1.86 3.14
C TYR A 161 10.04 2.07 2.51
N GLN A 162 11.10 2.05 3.34
CA GLN A 162 12.48 2.11 2.85
C GLN A 162 12.82 0.91 1.96
N TYR A 163 12.50 -0.32 2.40
CA TYR A 163 12.67 -1.53 1.57
C TYR A 163 11.92 -1.40 0.23
N TYR A 164 10.66 -0.93 0.27
CA TYR A 164 9.85 -0.72 -0.92
C TYR A 164 10.53 0.24 -1.92
N VAL A 165 11.06 1.37 -1.45
CA VAL A 165 11.73 2.36 -2.30
C VAL A 165 13.09 1.87 -2.80
N GLU A 166 13.94 1.35 -1.91
CA GLU A 166 15.33 1.03 -2.24
C GLU A 166 15.49 -0.31 -2.96
N LYS A 167 14.76 -1.33 -2.54
CA LYS A 167 14.88 -2.69 -3.09
C LYS A 167 13.91 -2.95 -4.22
N LEU A 168 12.65 -2.55 -4.06
CA LEU A 168 11.63 -2.76 -5.08
C LEU A 168 11.51 -1.59 -6.08
N ARG A 169 12.30 -0.52 -5.87
CA ARG A 169 12.25 0.71 -6.69
C ARG A 169 10.85 1.32 -6.76
N GLY A 170 10.11 1.17 -5.66
CA GLY A 170 8.74 1.65 -5.53
C GLY A 170 8.67 3.18 -5.46
N VAL A 171 7.50 3.71 -5.81
CA VAL A 171 7.21 5.14 -5.75
C VAL A 171 5.92 5.39 -4.98
N SER A 172 5.79 6.54 -4.35
CA SER A 172 4.53 6.96 -3.71
C SER A 172 3.60 7.66 -4.71
N PRO A 173 2.28 7.45 -4.63
CA PRO A 173 1.31 8.30 -5.33
C PRO A 173 1.44 9.76 -4.91
N MET A 174 1.14 10.70 -5.80
CA MET A 174 1.29 12.16 -5.57
C MET A 174 0.57 12.68 -4.32
N LYS A 175 -0.52 12.04 -3.92
CA LYS A 175 -1.30 12.42 -2.74
C LYS A 175 -0.86 11.72 -1.44
N ALA A 176 0.15 10.85 -1.50
CA ALA A 176 0.69 10.19 -0.30
C ALA A 176 1.55 11.17 0.51
N PRO A 177 1.53 11.11 1.85
CA PRO A 177 2.39 11.95 2.70
C PRO A 177 3.88 11.80 2.41
N THR A 178 4.28 10.63 1.95
CA THR A 178 5.67 10.28 1.60
C THR A 178 6.03 10.56 0.14
N TYR A 179 5.13 11.21 -0.63
CA TYR A 179 5.46 11.61 -1.99
C TYR A 179 6.58 12.64 -1.98
N LEU A 180 7.67 12.32 -2.65
CA LEU A 180 8.76 13.24 -2.94
C LEU A 180 8.69 13.56 -4.44
N PRO A 181 8.47 14.82 -4.84
CA PRO A 181 8.66 15.21 -6.22
C PRO A 181 10.06 14.79 -6.63
N GLN A 182 10.18 13.96 -7.66
CA GLN A 182 11.49 13.61 -8.20
C GLN A 182 12.19 14.92 -8.52
N GLN A 183 13.27 15.21 -7.81
CA GLN A 183 14.15 16.30 -8.22
C GLN A 183 14.62 15.90 -9.61
N SER A 184 14.20 16.63 -10.61
CA SER A 184 14.68 16.55 -11.98
C SER A 184 16.14 17.01 -11.99
N GLY A 185 17.02 16.16 -11.47
CA GLY A 185 18.43 16.21 -11.79
C GLY A 185 18.56 15.70 -13.21
N GLU A 186 18.99 16.60 -14.11
CA GLU A 186 19.19 16.44 -15.54
C GLU A 186 17.88 16.41 -16.36
N ARG A 187 17.69 17.48 -17.12
CA ARG A 187 16.79 17.50 -18.26
C ARG A 187 17.27 16.46 -19.27
N ILE A 188 16.74 15.25 -19.16
CA ILE A 188 16.79 14.34 -20.28
C ILE A 188 15.83 14.95 -21.31
N THR A 189 16.38 15.58 -22.33
CA THR A 189 15.70 15.99 -23.54
C THR A 189 15.35 14.71 -24.30
N GLY A 190 14.34 13.97 -23.89
CA GLY A 190 13.92 12.69 -24.46
C GLY A 190 12.53 12.32 -24.01
N GLU A 191 11.87 11.56 -24.83
CA GLU A 191 10.56 11.00 -24.55
C GLU A 191 10.59 10.12 -23.28
N ARG A 192 9.67 10.38 -22.36
CA ARG A 192 9.56 9.62 -21.11
C ARG A 192 8.42 8.62 -21.22
N PHE A 193 8.69 7.37 -20.85
CA PHE A 193 7.69 6.33 -20.77
C PHE A 193 7.34 6.07 -19.31
N VAL A 194 6.08 6.30 -18.94
CA VAL A 194 5.58 6.20 -17.57
C VAL A 194 4.48 5.15 -17.50
N CYS A 195 4.61 4.21 -16.57
CA CYS A 195 3.56 3.24 -16.30
C CYS A 195 2.29 3.96 -15.83
N SER A 196 1.19 3.80 -16.56
CA SER A 196 -0.09 4.44 -16.25
C SER A 196 -0.72 3.91 -14.95
N VAL A 197 -0.26 2.76 -14.45
CA VAL A 197 -0.79 2.12 -13.25
C VAL A 197 -0.04 2.58 -11.98
N CYS A 198 1.29 2.50 -11.96
CA CYS A 198 2.07 2.80 -10.74
C CYS A 198 2.92 4.08 -10.83
N GLY A 199 2.96 4.73 -11.99
CA GLY A 199 3.77 5.93 -12.18
C GLY A 199 5.27 5.69 -12.36
N TYR A 200 5.72 4.41 -12.40
CA TYR A 200 7.13 4.10 -12.66
C TYR A 200 7.57 4.68 -13.99
N GLU A 201 8.62 5.48 -13.98
CA GLU A 201 9.26 6.04 -15.16
C GLU A 201 10.42 5.14 -15.58
N TYR A 202 10.38 4.68 -16.83
CA TYR A 202 11.46 3.88 -17.40
C TYR A 202 12.72 4.74 -17.62
N LYS A 203 13.86 4.28 -17.09
CA LYS A 203 15.15 5.01 -17.09
C LYS A 203 16.32 4.05 -17.24
N ASP A 204 16.31 3.21 -18.26
CA ASP A 204 17.47 2.39 -18.55
C ASP A 204 18.42 3.19 -19.46
N PRO A 205 19.69 3.37 -19.07
CA PRO A 205 20.65 4.11 -19.89
C PRO A 205 21.13 3.31 -21.12
N ASN A 206 20.91 1.99 -21.15
CA ASN A 206 21.46 1.12 -22.20
C ASN A 206 20.45 0.72 -23.26
N PHE A 207 19.15 0.79 -22.96
CA PHE A 207 18.09 0.37 -23.87
C PHE A 207 16.96 1.40 -23.93
N GLY A 208 16.52 1.71 -25.15
CA GLY A 208 15.32 2.51 -25.37
C GLY A 208 14.07 1.74 -24.95
N PHE A 209 13.04 2.44 -24.44
CA PHE A 209 11.78 1.78 -24.06
C PHE A 209 11.15 1.00 -25.24
N GLU A 210 11.25 1.53 -26.45
CA GLU A 210 10.73 0.90 -27.67
C GLU A 210 11.44 -0.42 -27.99
N GLU A 211 12.71 -0.55 -27.63
CA GLU A 211 13.57 -1.72 -27.89
C GLU A 211 13.29 -2.88 -26.91
N LEU A 212 12.55 -2.62 -25.83
CA LEU A 212 12.20 -3.66 -24.86
C LEU A 212 11.36 -4.76 -25.50
N PRO A 213 11.55 -6.04 -25.09
CA PRO A 213 10.73 -7.15 -25.56
C PRO A 213 9.23 -6.91 -25.36
N ALA A 214 8.39 -7.50 -26.21
CA ALA A 214 6.92 -7.32 -26.12
C ALA A 214 6.33 -7.86 -24.80
N ASP A 215 6.96 -8.86 -24.22
CA ASP A 215 6.59 -9.49 -22.95
C ASP A 215 7.21 -8.79 -21.71
N TRP A 216 7.98 -7.72 -21.93
CA TRP A 216 8.53 -6.94 -20.82
C TRP A 216 7.41 -6.35 -19.96
N THR A 217 7.63 -6.38 -18.64
CA THR A 217 6.66 -5.90 -17.67
C THR A 217 7.26 -4.83 -16.76
N CYS A 218 6.41 -3.95 -16.26
CA CYS A 218 6.80 -2.95 -15.27
C CYS A 218 7.48 -3.63 -14.06
N PRO A 219 8.71 -3.22 -13.69
CA PRO A 219 9.42 -3.84 -12.58
C PRO A 219 8.69 -3.66 -11.23
N ILE A 220 7.84 -2.64 -11.12
CA ILE A 220 7.12 -2.31 -9.88
C ILE A 220 5.79 -3.08 -9.79
N CYS A 221 4.90 -2.91 -10.77
CA CYS A 221 3.54 -3.45 -10.68
C CYS A 221 3.26 -4.62 -11.64
N LYS A 222 4.29 -5.08 -12.37
CA LYS A 222 4.22 -6.18 -13.34
C LYS A 222 3.22 -5.98 -14.49
N MET A 223 2.69 -4.77 -14.65
CA MET A 223 1.83 -4.46 -15.80
C MET A 223 2.62 -4.55 -17.11
N PRO A 224 1.99 -5.03 -18.18
CA PRO A 224 2.65 -5.23 -19.45
C PRO A 224 3.13 -3.90 -20.08
N LYS A 225 4.11 -3.97 -20.98
CA LYS A 225 4.70 -2.82 -21.71
C LYS A 225 3.63 -1.85 -22.25
N LYS A 226 2.50 -2.35 -22.74
CA LYS A 226 1.37 -1.54 -23.24
C LYS A 226 0.70 -0.63 -22.21
N ALA A 227 0.94 -0.84 -20.91
CA ALA A 227 0.44 0.04 -19.84
C ALA A 227 1.29 1.31 -19.67
N PHE A 228 2.36 1.46 -20.42
CA PHE A 228 3.19 2.67 -20.41
C PHE A 228 2.67 3.69 -21.39
N VAL A 229 2.60 4.93 -20.92
CA VAL A 229 2.21 6.08 -21.73
C VAL A 229 3.41 6.99 -21.95
N ARG A 230 3.53 7.49 -23.18
CA ARG A 230 4.55 8.46 -23.56
C ARG A 230 4.16 9.82 -22.99
N LYS A 231 5.04 10.42 -22.22
CA LYS A 231 4.90 11.81 -21.74
C LYS A 231 5.96 12.68 -22.37
N LYS A 232 5.55 13.81 -22.89
CA LYS A 232 6.43 14.86 -23.39
C LYS A 232 6.98 15.69 -22.24
#